data_f9039201c9a3fd0dbac8d84e8387d8d4
#
_entry.id   f9039201c9a3fd0dbac8d84e8387d8d4
#
_cell.length_a   1.000
_cell.length_b   1.000
_cell.length_c   1.000
_cell.angle_alpha   90.00
_cell.angle_beta   90.00
_cell.angle_gamma   90.00
#
_symmetry.space_group_name_H-M   'P 1'
#
loop_
_entity.id
_entity.type
_entity.pdbx_description
1 polymer ?
#
loop_
_entity_poly.entity_id
_entity_poly.type
_entity_poly.pdbx_seq_one_letter_code
_entity_poly.pdbx_strand_id
1 'polypeptide(L)'
;MALGAAGMSLAGLLLTGCSPAGTSTPGTPPPAAAEQADPNTDPADPAPVIEAVETALPESLQIEVESIPDGLTRGWLIRAEVPLGYVVTSETLRTVLVAAWEASPDAKPAFVAFNPWSTYEGKEGAIEAQRAADELGIDWSPSFTVGVNVPDYEIEKLAAT
;
A
#
# COMPACT_ATOMS: atom_id res chain seq x y z
N MET A 1 -22.94 -36.21 -28.64
CA MET A 1 -24.06 -36.89 -27.92
C MET A 1 -24.43 -36.07 -26.70
N ALA A 2 -25.70 -35.58 -26.73
CA ALA A 2 -26.63 -35.19 -25.68
C ALA A 2 -26.17 -34.12 -24.69
N LEU A 3 -26.61 -32.90 -24.76
CA LEU A 3 -27.90 -32.24 -24.38
C LEU A 3 -28.30 -32.49 -22.90
N GLY A 4 -28.42 -31.39 -22.15
CA GLY A 4 -29.06 -31.31 -20.86
C GLY A 4 -29.26 -29.84 -20.43
N ALA A 5 -30.35 -29.23 -20.87
CA ALA A 5 -30.88 -27.95 -20.39
C ALA A 5 -31.89 -28.16 -19.25
N ALA A 6 -31.85 -27.30 -18.23
CA ALA A 6 -32.97 -26.97 -17.33
C ALA A 6 -32.50 -25.73 -16.53
N GLY A 7 -33.05 -24.62 -16.57
CA GLY A 7 -34.34 -23.99 -16.58
C GLY A 7 -35.06 -24.03 -15.22
N MET A 8 -34.89 -22.92 -14.38
CA MET A 8 -35.93 -22.59 -13.40
C MET A 8 -35.87 -21.12 -12.98
N SER A 9 -36.89 -20.39 -13.40
CA SER A 9 -37.36 -19.10 -12.87
C SER A 9 -38.05 -19.32 -11.53
N LEU A 10 -37.95 -18.35 -10.62
CA LEU A 10 -38.98 -17.94 -9.63
C LEU A 10 -38.62 -16.55 -9.11
N ALA A 11 -39.40 -15.54 -9.46
CA ALA A 11 -40.57 -15.00 -8.75
C ALA A 11 -40.23 -14.25 -7.47
N GLY A 12 -40.27 -12.97 -7.55
CA GLY A 12 -40.84 -11.80 -6.94
C GLY A 12 -41.41 -11.94 -5.51
N LEU A 13 -40.92 -11.02 -4.66
CA LEU A 13 -41.69 -10.56 -3.50
C LEU A 13 -41.48 -9.07 -3.32
N LEU A 14 -42.55 -8.31 -3.69
CA LEU A 14 -42.76 -6.94 -3.31
C LEU A 14 -43.24 -6.92 -1.85
N LEU A 15 -42.47 -6.34 -0.95
CA LEU A 15 -42.92 -5.96 0.39
C LEU A 15 -43.04 -4.44 0.45
N THR A 16 -44.27 -3.97 0.23
CA THR A 16 -44.74 -2.63 0.60
C THR A 16 -44.90 -2.55 2.11
N GLY A 17 -44.00 -1.88 2.79
CA GLY A 17 -44.09 -1.56 4.21
C GLY A 17 -44.52 -0.11 4.40
N CYS A 18 -45.74 0.08 4.93
CA CYS A 18 -46.29 1.37 5.36
C CYS A 18 -45.48 1.97 6.50
N SER A 19 -45.09 3.24 6.35
CA SER A 19 -44.58 4.08 7.43
C SER A 19 -45.70 4.56 8.34
N PRO A 20 -45.60 4.45 9.68
CA PRO A 20 -46.39 5.25 10.59
C PRO A 20 -45.76 6.64 10.76
N ALA A 21 -46.56 7.68 10.67
CA ALA A 21 -46.21 9.04 11.03
C ALA A 21 -45.83 9.13 12.51
N GLY A 22 -44.56 9.41 12.78
CA GLY A 22 -44.02 9.67 14.12
C GLY A 22 -43.68 11.15 14.26
N THR A 23 -44.27 11.75 15.27
CA THR A 23 -44.17 13.10 15.81
C THR A 23 -42.75 13.63 15.90
N SER A 24 -42.51 14.81 15.32
CA SER A 24 -41.23 15.55 15.40
C SER A 24 -41.01 16.10 16.80
N THR A 25 -40.04 15.55 17.52
CA THR A 25 -39.43 16.17 18.67
C THR A 25 -38.21 16.98 18.17
N PRO A 26 -37.98 18.24 18.59
CA PRO A 26 -36.73 18.93 18.26
C PRO A 26 -35.60 18.31 19.05
N GLY A 27 -34.93 17.35 18.47
CA GLY A 27 -33.80 16.65 19.04
C GLY A 27 -32.49 17.15 18.43
N THR A 28 -31.54 17.33 19.30
CA THR A 28 -30.09 17.52 19.14
C THR A 28 -29.59 17.13 17.75
N PRO A 29 -28.83 18.00 17.03
CA PRO A 29 -28.21 17.61 15.78
C PRO A 29 -27.36 16.35 16.00
N PRO A 30 -27.41 15.37 15.07
CA PRO A 30 -26.57 14.19 15.15
C PRO A 30 -25.11 14.64 15.19
N PRO A 31 -24.24 13.94 15.92
CA PRO A 31 -22.80 14.19 15.86
C PRO A 31 -22.40 14.14 14.39
N ALA A 32 -21.62 15.14 13.97
CA ALA A 32 -21.09 15.22 12.61
C ALA A 32 -20.60 13.83 12.24
N ALA A 33 -21.20 13.25 11.18
CA ALA A 33 -20.74 11.99 10.64
C ALA A 33 -19.24 12.15 10.41
N ALA A 34 -18.44 11.29 11.03
CA ALA A 34 -17.04 11.20 10.71
C ALA A 34 -17.00 11.08 9.19
N GLU A 35 -16.33 12.01 8.55
CA GLU A 35 -16.13 12.07 7.12
C GLU A 35 -15.48 10.75 6.75
N GLN A 36 -16.30 9.82 6.24
CA GLN A 36 -15.79 8.58 5.68
C GLN A 36 -14.95 9.01 4.50
N ALA A 37 -13.64 8.82 4.62
CA ALA A 37 -12.72 9.04 3.52
C ALA A 37 -13.29 8.28 2.31
N ASP A 38 -13.54 9.00 1.22
CA ASP A 38 -14.04 8.46 -0.04
C ASP A 38 -13.00 7.44 -0.54
N PRO A 39 -13.34 6.14 -0.70
CA PRO A 39 -12.41 5.14 -1.20
C PRO A 39 -11.94 5.46 -2.64
N ASN A 40 -12.52 6.48 -3.28
CA ASN A 40 -12.14 6.98 -4.58
C ASN A 40 -11.34 8.29 -4.51
N THR A 41 -10.74 8.62 -3.36
CA THR A 41 -9.79 9.72 -3.25
C THR A 41 -8.64 9.47 -4.22
N ASP A 42 -8.29 10.46 -5.01
CA ASP A 42 -7.16 10.45 -5.95
C ASP A 42 -5.93 9.78 -5.30
N PRO A 43 -5.21 8.93 -6.05
CA PRO A 43 -4.00 8.34 -5.52
C PRO A 43 -3.09 9.45 -4.96
N ALA A 44 -2.59 9.26 -3.74
CA ALA A 44 -1.69 10.22 -3.13
C ALA A 44 -0.56 10.56 -4.11
N ASP A 45 -0.18 11.84 -4.19
CA ASP A 45 0.91 12.29 -5.06
C ASP A 45 2.23 11.59 -4.66
N PRO A 46 2.85 10.77 -5.52
CA PRO A 46 4.07 10.07 -5.20
C PRO A 46 5.32 10.96 -5.23
N ALA A 47 5.25 12.17 -5.78
CA ALA A 47 6.42 13.01 -6.01
C ALA A 47 7.26 13.29 -4.75
N PRO A 48 6.69 13.64 -3.59
CA PRO A 48 7.47 13.82 -2.36
C PRO A 48 8.18 12.55 -1.91
N VAL A 49 7.54 11.38 -2.11
CA VAL A 49 8.12 10.09 -1.73
C VAL A 49 9.26 9.72 -2.67
N ILE A 50 9.14 9.98 -3.97
CA ILE A 50 10.22 9.77 -4.95
C ILE A 50 11.45 10.58 -4.55
N GLU A 51 11.32 11.88 -4.30
CA GLU A 51 12.42 12.76 -3.89
C GLU A 51 13.11 12.29 -2.61
N ALA A 52 12.32 11.88 -1.62
CA ALA A 52 12.85 11.36 -0.36
C ALA A 52 13.62 10.05 -0.54
N VAL A 53 13.10 9.13 -1.36
CA VAL A 53 13.75 7.85 -1.64
C VAL A 53 15.01 8.03 -2.49
N GLU A 54 15.03 8.92 -3.49
CA GLU A 54 16.24 9.29 -4.25
C GLU A 54 17.33 9.83 -3.33
N THR A 55 16.96 10.65 -2.34
CA THR A 55 17.90 11.16 -1.34
C THR A 55 18.42 10.04 -0.42
N ALA A 56 17.55 9.10 -0.04
CA ALA A 56 17.88 7.97 0.84
C ALA A 56 18.71 6.88 0.14
N LEU A 57 18.59 6.77 -1.19
CA LEU A 57 19.26 5.78 -2.03
C LEU A 57 20.00 6.47 -3.20
N PRO A 58 21.07 7.22 -2.93
CA PRO A 58 21.75 8.02 -3.95
C PRO A 58 22.43 7.19 -5.04
N GLU A 59 22.64 5.89 -4.82
CA GLU A 59 23.16 5.00 -5.84
C GLU A 59 22.09 4.48 -6.81
N SER A 60 20.81 4.80 -6.60
CA SER A 60 19.75 4.40 -7.50
C SER A 60 19.91 5.05 -8.89
N LEU A 61 19.60 4.28 -9.92
CA LEU A 61 19.60 4.74 -11.31
C LEU A 61 18.21 5.25 -11.71
N GLN A 62 17.17 4.67 -11.10
CA GLN A 62 15.78 5.03 -11.31
C GLN A 62 14.96 4.67 -10.07
N ILE A 63 14.01 5.53 -9.71
CA ILE A 63 13.01 5.28 -8.67
C ILE A 63 11.62 5.39 -9.28
N GLU A 64 10.81 4.38 -9.03
CA GLU A 64 9.38 4.36 -9.35
C GLU A 64 8.60 4.16 -8.07
N VAL A 65 7.59 5.01 -7.82
CA VAL A 65 6.72 4.90 -6.65
C VAL A 65 5.27 4.87 -7.11
N GLU A 66 4.55 3.88 -6.62
CA GLU A 66 3.13 3.70 -6.93
C GLU A 66 2.33 3.55 -5.63
N SER A 67 1.18 4.22 -5.54
CA SER A 67 0.23 4.01 -4.46
C SER A 67 -0.62 2.79 -4.75
N ILE A 68 -0.50 1.75 -3.93
CA ILE A 68 -1.27 0.52 -4.10
C ILE A 68 -2.31 0.34 -2.99
N PRO A 69 -3.54 -0.06 -3.33
CA PRO A 69 -4.56 -0.37 -2.34
C PRO A 69 -4.32 -1.74 -1.70
N ASP A 70 -4.62 -1.86 -0.41
CA ASP A 70 -4.74 -3.12 0.32
C ASP A 70 -6.02 -3.08 1.17
N GLY A 71 -7.09 -3.61 0.64
CA GLY A 71 -8.42 -3.52 1.24
C GLY A 71 -8.89 -2.06 1.38
N LEU A 72 -9.03 -1.59 2.62
CA LEU A 72 -9.42 -0.21 2.94
C LEU A 72 -8.23 0.71 3.22
N THR A 73 -7.02 0.19 3.13
CA THR A 73 -5.78 0.94 3.36
C THR A 73 -5.02 1.14 2.07
N ARG A 74 -4.00 1.98 2.11
CA ARG A 74 -3.08 2.23 1.00
C ARG A 74 -1.65 2.13 1.48
N GLY A 75 -0.77 1.68 0.61
CA GLY A 75 0.67 1.65 0.84
C GLY A 75 1.43 2.17 -0.37
N TRP A 76 2.73 2.24 -0.21
CA TRP A 76 3.65 2.57 -1.29
C TRP A 76 4.33 1.31 -1.81
N LEU A 77 4.34 1.16 -3.13
CA LEU A 77 5.22 0.24 -3.84
C LEU A 77 6.38 1.04 -4.42
N ILE A 78 7.57 0.77 -3.94
CA ILE A 78 8.82 1.39 -4.38
C ILE A 78 9.60 0.37 -5.19
N ARG A 79 9.87 0.69 -6.44
CA ARG A 79 10.78 -0.05 -7.32
C ARG A 79 12.02 0.82 -7.54
N ALA A 80 13.19 0.29 -7.23
CA ALA A 80 14.44 1.01 -7.35
C ALA A 80 15.40 0.25 -8.28
N GLU A 81 15.78 0.86 -9.41
CA GLU A 81 16.90 0.34 -10.19
C GLU A 81 18.21 0.71 -9.51
N VAL A 82 19.04 -0.29 -9.25
CA VAL A 82 20.35 -0.11 -8.62
C VAL A 82 21.45 -0.73 -9.50
N PRO A 83 22.72 -0.32 -9.32
CA PRO A 83 23.83 -0.88 -10.08
C PRO A 83 23.94 -2.40 -9.92
N LEU A 84 24.43 -3.06 -10.96
CA LEU A 84 24.70 -4.50 -10.91
C LEU A 84 25.66 -4.84 -9.77
N GLY A 85 25.30 -5.83 -8.96
CA GLY A 85 26.09 -6.27 -7.81
C GLY A 85 25.80 -5.44 -6.54
N TYR A 86 24.83 -4.54 -6.59
CA TYR A 86 24.36 -3.84 -5.39
C TYR A 86 23.82 -4.81 -4.35
N VAL A 87 24.12 -4.53 -3.08
CA VAL A 87 23.64 -5.32 -1.94
C VAL A 87 22.82 -4.40 -1.04
N VAL A 88 21.58 -4.75 -0.82
CA VAL A 88 20.71 -4.04 0.14
C VAL A 88 21.18 -4.40 1.54
N THR A 89 21.66 -3.40 2.27
CA THR A 89 22.00 -3.54 3.69
C THR A 89 20.81 -3.21 4.59
N SER A 90 20.85 -3.63 5.84
CA SER A 90 19.83 -3.24 6.84
C SER A 90 19.74 -1.72 7.01
N GLU A 91 20.86 -1.01 6.97
CA GLU A 91 20.88 0.46 7.01
C GLU A 91 20.20 1.08 5.78
N THR A 92 20.52 0.60 4.58
CA THR A 92 19.86 1.04 3.34
C THR A 92 18.36 0.83 3.40
N LEU A 93 17.94 -0.40 3.76
CA LEU A 93 16.52 -0.72 3.84
C LEU A 93 15.80 0.18 4.85
N ARG A 94 16.36 0.35 6.05
CA ARG A 94 15.81 1.26 7.07
C ARG A 94 15.63 2.67 6.53
N THR A 95 16.67 3.23 5.92
CA THR A 95 16.68 4.62 5.43
C THR A 95 15.61 4.82 4.35
N VAL A 96 15.48 3.90 3.40
CA VAL A 96 14.46 3.95 2.34
C VAL A 96 13.04 3.87 2.92
N LEU A 97 12.79 2.90 3.82
CA LEU A 97 11.47 2.72 4.43
C LEU A 97 11.03 3.95 5.23
N VAL A 98 11.92 4.49 6.06
CA VAL A 98 11.64 5.67 6.89
C VAL A 98 11.44 6.90 6.02
N ALA A 99 12.30 7.12 5.01
CA ALA A 99 12.17 8.25 4.11
C ALA A 99 10.82 8.25 3.36
N ALA A 100 10.42 7.12 2.82
CA ALA A 100 9.13 6.98 2.13
C ALA A 100 7.93 7.21 3.07
N TRP A 101 8.02 6.69 4.27
CA TRP A 101 6.96 6.83 5.27
C TRP A 101 6.84 8.27 5.78
N GLU A 102 7.96 8.95 6.05
CA GLU A 102 7.98 10.34 6.52
C GLU A 102 7.53 11.34 5.46
N ALA A 103 7.90 11.11 4.20
CA ALA A 103 7.57 11.99 3.08
C ALA A 103 6.11 11.89 2.63
N SER A 104 5.32 10.96 3.15
CA SER A 104 3.89 10.81 2.79
C SER A 104 3.08 12.03 3.26
N PRO A 105 2.46 12.82 2.33
CA PRO A 105 2.02 14.17 2.64
C PRO A 105 0.78 14.25 3.53
N ASP A 106 -0.23 13.41 3.27
CA ASP A 106 -1.56 13.59 3.88
C ASP A 106 -1.88 12.54 4.94
N ALA A 107 -1.50 11.29 4.70
CA ALA A 107 -1.70 10.19 5.64
C ALA A 107 -0.54 9.20 5.52
N LYS A 108 -0.11 8.67 6.66
CA LYS A 108 0.93 7.65 6.65
C LYS A 108 0.43 6.41 5.92
N PRO A 109 1.27 5.79 5.06
CA PRO A 109 0.91 4.55 4.38
C PRO A 109 0.79 3.42 5.40
N ALA A 110 -0.14 2.51 5.20
CA ALA A 110 -0.29 1.33 6.05
C ALA A 110 0.87 0.33 5.89
N PHE A 111 1.61 0.45 4.81
CA PHE A 111 2.81 -0.34 4.54
C PHE A 111 3.68 0.33 3.47
N VAL A 112 4.95 -0.07 3.42
CA VAL A 112 5.87 0.25 2.32
C VAL A 112 6.45 -1.04 1.77
N ALA A 113 6.25 -1.28 0.48
CA ALA A 113 6.85 -2.38 -0.25
C ALA A 113 8.09 -1.88 -1.00
N PHE A 114 9.25 -2.52 -0.79
CA PHE A 114 10.50 -2.18 -1.44
C PHE A 114 10.99 -3.32 -2.32
N ASN A 115 11.16 -3.05 -3.61
CA ASN A 115 11.52 -4.02 -4.65
C ASN A 115 12.68 -3.50 -5.48
N PRO A 116 13.93 -3.66 -5.01
CA PRO A 116 15.11 -3.28 -5.77
C PRO A 116 15.38 -4.25 -6.91
N TRP A 117 15.90 -3.72 -8.01
CA TRP A 117 16.23 -4.49 -9.20
C TRP A 117 17.45 -3.88 -9.93
N SER A 118 18.06 -4.64 -10.81
CA SER A 118 19.16 -4.18 -11.66
C SER A 118 18.98 -4.71 -13.08
N THR A 119 19.55 -4.01 -14.06
CA THR A 119 19.57 -4.44 -15.46
C THR A 119 20.94 -5.01 -15.82
N TYR A 120 20.95 -6.23 -16.36
CA TYR A 120 22.13 -6.84 -16.98
C TYR A 120 21.80 -7.34 -18.39
N GLU A 121 22.54 -6.90 -19.38
CA GLU A 121 22.33 -7.24 -20.80
C GLU A 121 20.87 -7.03 -21.27
N GLY A 122 20.21 -5.95 -20.78
CA GLY A 122 18.83 -5.62 -21.11
C GLY A 122 17.77 -6.51 -20.43
N LYS A 123 18.17 -7.29 -19.43
CA LYS A 123 17.25 -8.10 -18.62
C LYS A 123 17.23 -7.60 -17.19
N GLU A 124 16.02 -7.41 -16.66
CA GLU A 124 15.81 -7.09 -15.26
C GLU A 124 16.08 -8.32 -14.38
N GLY A 125 16.82 -8.09 -13.29
CA GLY A 125 17.07 -9.07 -12.25
C GLY A 125 16.70 -8.47 -10.88
N ALA A 126 15.88 -9.16 -10.11
CA ALA A 126 15.49 -8.72 -8.78
C ALA A 126 16.69 -8.83 -7.81
N ILE A 127 16.83 -7.82 -6.94
CA ILE A 127 17.85 -7.77 -5.88
C ILE A 127 17.20 -8.14 -4.55
N GLU A 128 17.86 -9.00 -3.79
CA GLU A 128 17.35 -9.47 -2.51
C GLU A 128 17.33 -8.34 -1.46
N ALA A 129 16.16 -8.11 -0.84
CA ALA A 129 15.98 -7.20 0.30
C ALA A 129 15.56 -7.93 1.60
N GLN A 130 15.15 -9.18 1.51
CA GLN A 130 14.61 -9.98 2.62
C GLN A 130 15.63 -10.17 3.74
N ARG A 131 16.88 -10.47 3.38
CA ARG A 131 17.96 -10.60 4.36
C ARG A 131 18.18 -9.32 5.18
N ALA A 132 18.10 -8.16 4.54
CA ALA A 132 18.23 -6.88 5.23
C ALA A 132 17.10 -6.66 6.25
N ALA A 133 15.87 -7.09 5.93
CA ALA A 133 14.74 -7.03 6.85
C ALA A 133 14.90 -8.01 8.04
N ASP A 134 15.40 -9.21 7.78
CA ASP A 134 15.74 -10.17 8.85
C ASP A 134 16.82 -9.62 9.80
N GLU A 135 17.85 -8.96 9.25
CA GLU A 135 18.94 -8.34 10.04
C GLU A 135 18.43 -7.14 10.87
N LEU A 136 17.37 -6.42 10.41
CA LEU A 136 16.69 -5.38 11.17
C LEU A 136 15.82 -5.95 12.30
N GLY A 137 15.44 -7.22 12.22
CA GLY A 137 14.56 -7.88 13.19
C GLY A 137 13.13 -7.32 13.17
N ILE A 138 12.66 -6.86 12.02
CA ILE A 138 11.31 -6.32 11.81
C ILE A 138 10.37 -7.38 11.25
N ASP A 139 9.07 -7.22 11.50
CA ASP A 139 8.06 -8.03 10.83
C ASP A 139 7.89 -7.55 9.37
N TRP A 140 7.91 -8.48 8.44
CA TRP A 140 7.75 -8.21 7.02
C TRP A 140 7.05 -9.38 6.30
N SER A 141 6.52 -9.13 5.12
CA SER A 141 6.02 -10.16 4.21
C SER A 141 6.68 -10.03 2.82
N PRO A 142 6.72 -11.11 2.03
CA PRO A 142 7.28 -11.04 0.69
C PRO A 142 6.52 -10.04 -0.19
N SER A 143 7.28 -9.22 -0.92
CA SER A 143 6.79 -8.39 -2.01
C SER A 143 7.41 -8.88 -3.32
N PHE A 144 6.59 -9.28 -4.28
CA PHE A 144 7.04 -10.00 -5.48
C PHE A 144 7.92 -11.21 -5.12
N THR A 145 9.13 -11.33 -5.72
CA THR A 145 9.99 -12.52 -5.55
C THR A 145 10.94 -12.41 -4.37
N VAL A 146 11.62 -11.28 -4.23
CA VAL A 146 12.72 -11.08 -3.25
C VAL A 146 12.66 -9.71 -2.56
N GLY A 147 11.64 -8.91 -2.85
CA GLY A 147 11.35 -7.67 -2.15
C GLY A 147 10.67 -7.91 -0.81
N VAL A 148 10.48 -6.84 -0.07
CA VAL A 148 9.85 -6.84 1.25
C VAL A 148 8.66 -5.89 1.28
N ASN A 149 7.64 -6.26 2.04
CA ASN A 149 6.51 -5.42 2.38
C ASN A 149 6.49 -5.26 3.90
N VAL A 150 6.68 -4.03 4.37
CA VAL A 150 6.86 -3.72 5.80
C VAL A 150 5.68 -2.88 6.27
N PRO A 151 4.95 -3.31 7.31
CA PRO A 151 3.81 -2.58 7.84
C PRO A 151 4.23 -1.31 8.58
N ASP A 152 3.32 -0.34 8.66
CA ASP A 152 3.53 0.99 9.22
C ASP A 152 4.08 0.96 10.65
N TYR A 153 3.54 0.10 11.51
CA TYR A 153 3.95 -0.01 12.91
C TYR A 153 5.42 -0.45 13.08
N GLU A 154 5.98 -1.20 12.13
CA GLU A 154 7.41 -1.52 12.13
C GLU A 154 8.25 -0.34 11.65
N ILE A 155 7.77 0.38 10.61
CA ILE A 155 8.47 1.56 10.10
C ILE A 155 8.48 2.68 11.16
N GLU A 156 7.39 2.86 11.91
CA GLU A 156 7.32 3.81 13.01
C GLU A 156 8.38 3.51 14.09
N LYS A 157 8.58 2.23 14.44
CA LYS A 157 9.65 1.82 15.36
C LYS A 157 11.04 2.14 14.81
N LEU A 158 11.27 1.90 13.50
CA LEU A 158 12.53 2.23 12.85
C LEU A 158 12.81 3.74 12.85
N ALA A 159 11.79 4.58 12.67
CA ALA A 159 11.91 6.03 12.67
C ALA A 159 12.23 6.60 14.07
N ALA A 160 11.82 5.90 15.13
CA ALA A 160 12.03 6.32 16.53
C ALA A 160 13.43 6.00 17.08
N THR A 161 14.26 5.25 16.34
CA THR A 161 15.62 4.82 16.76
C THR A 161 16.72 5.57 16.03
#